data_1bfe5fcf9c76c19b13f09ea92269ce9e
#
_entry.id   1bfe5fcf9c76c19b13f09ea92269ce9e
#
_cell.length_a   1.000
_cell.length_b   1.000
_cell.length_c   1.000
_cell.angle_alpha   90.00
_cell.angle_beta   90.00
_cell.angle_gamma   90.00
#
_symmetry.space_group_name_H-M   'P 1'
#
loop_
_entity.id
_entity.type
_entity.pdbx_description
1 polymer ?
#
loop_
_entity_poly.entity_id
_entity_poly.type
_entity_poly.pdbx_seq_one_letter_code
_entity_poly.pdbx_strand_id
1 'polypeptide(L)'
;MSTPTPFDSEAPLEKLLRIIRRNPDDMQELEMVEARWGSNPRFSDGTSFRFVRAEGKTFPKQRCLVPASEFHMTVGDKQYRVKLDDGNFFYLAAVWEPAIAEWPLSFRVITVAANPEVSRYQDRHGAIILRRQRMQWLDNSVPESDLLETPPARTFIVEEITRGPRQKALAL
;
A
#
# COMPACT_ATOMS: atom_id res chain seq x y z
N MET A 1 0.62 11.44 -16.45
CA MET A 1 0.29 10.77 -15.17
C MET A 1 0.29 11.79 -14.03
N SER A 2 -0.67 11.68 -13.17
CA SER A 2 -0.67 12.54 -11.97
C SER A 2 0.47 12.17 -11.03
N THR A 3 0.98 13.16 -10.32
CA THR A 3 2.01 12.95 -9.30
C THR A 3 1.46 12.05 -8.19
N PRO A 4 2.21 11.03 -7.75
CA PRO A 4 1.77 10.22 -6.63
C PRO A 4 1.56 11.07 -5.38
N THR A 5 0.51 10.77 -4.65
CA THR A 5 0.15 11.46 -3.41
C THR A 5 0.42 10.55 -2.22
N PRO A 6 0.34 11.06 -0.99
CA PRO A 6 0.41 10.21 0.18
C PRO A 6 -0.65 9.09 0.12
N PHE A 7 -0.27 7.90 0.52
CA PHE A 7 -1.24 6.81 0.67
C PHE A 7 -2.12 7.13 1.88
N ASP A 8 -3.41 7.23 1.65
CA ASP A 8 -4.38 7.60 2.68
C ASP A 8 -4.67 6.38 3.57
N SER A 9 -3.86 6.22 4.61
CA SER A 9 -3.98 5.10 5.54
C SER A 9 -5.27 5.13 6.36
N GLU A 10 -5.95 6.27 6.37
CA GLU A 10 -7.17 6.47 7.13
C GLU A 10 -8.39 6.67 6.22
N ALA A 11 -8.24 6.31 4.94
CA ALA A 11 -9.34 6.44 3.99
C ALA A 11 -10.57 5.68 4.48
N PRO A 12 -11.75 6.32 4.48
CA PRO A 12 -12.98 5.61 4.81
C PRO A 12 -13.24 4.52 3.78
N LEU A 13 -14.00 3.50 4.18
CA LEU A 13 -14.22 2.33 3.35
C LEU A 13 -14.83 2.66 1.99
N GLU A 14 -15.67 3.69 1.93
CA GLU A 14 -16.37 4.07 0.71
C GLU A 14 -15.49 4.81 -0.29
N LYS A 15 -14.35 5.31 0.15
CA LYS A 15 -13.47 6.09 -0.73
C LYS A 15 -12.72 5.16 -1.67
N LEU A 16 -12.69 5.54 -2.95
CA LEU A 16 -11.92 4.83 -3.96
C LEU A 16 -10.52 5.41 -4.04
N LEU A 17 -9.55 4.52 -4.12
CA LEU A 17 -8.14 4.87 -4.30
C LEU A 17 -7.67 4.35 -5.66
N ARG A 18 -6.53 4.83 -6.13
CA ARG A 18 -6.01 4.44 -7.45
C ARG A 18 -5.02 3.30 -7.32
N ILE A 19 -5.18 2.32 -8.18
CA ILE A 19 -4.23 1.21 -8.32
C ILE A 19 -3.78 1.12 -9.78
N ILE A 20 -2.61 0.54 -9.98
CA ILE A 20 -2.09 0.22 -11.32
C ILE A 20 -2.06 -1.29 -11.45
N ARG A 21 -2.61 -1.80 -12.56
CA ARG A 21 -2.63 -3.23 -12.84
C ARG A 21 -2.50 -3.48 -14.33
N ARG A 22 -2.23 -4.74 -14.70
CA ARG A 22 -2.42 -5.17 -16.08
C ARG A 22 -3.91 -5.20 -16.37
N ASN A 23 -4.29 -4.69 -17.55
CA ASN A 23 -5.69 -4.71 -17.97
C ASN A 23 -6.13 -6.16 -18.15
N PRO A 24 -7.17 -6.65 -17.46
CA PRO A 24 -7.62 -8.05 -17.61
C PRO A 24 -8.09 -8.41 -19.02
N ASP A 25 -8.51 -7.43 -19.80
CA ASP A 25 -8.97 -7.64 -21.19
C ASP A 25 -7.81 -7.54 -22.19
N ASP A 26 -6.71 -6.93 -21.81
CA ASP A 26 -5.49 -6.81 -22.62
C ASP A 26 -4.27 -6.78 -21.70
N MET A 27 -3.73 -7.95 -21.42
CA MET A 27 -2.63 -8.09 -20.46
C MET A 27 -1.33 -7.40 -20.87
N GLN A 28 -1.25 -6.90 -22.09
CA GLN A 28 -0.09 -6.13 -22.53
C GLN A 28 -0.17 -4.66 -22.10
N GLU A 29 -1.35 -4.19 -21.74
CA GLU A 29 -1.57 -2.82 -21.32
C GLU A 29 -1.62 -2.68 -19.81
N LEU A 30 -1.05 -1.60 -19.32
CA LEU A 30 -1.22 -1.16 -17.95
C LEU A 30 -2.39 -0.20 -17.89
N GLU A 31 -3.13 -0.25 -16.78
CA GLU A 31 -4.19 0.72 -16.53
C GLU A 31 -4.13 1.21 -15.10
N MET A 32 -4.52 2.45 -14.91
CA MET A 32 -4.74 3.02 -13.58
C MET A 32 -6.23 3.12 -13.37
N VAL A 33 -6.74 2.44 -12.37
CA VAL A 33 -8.18 2.37 -12.09
C VAL A 33 -8.46 2.68 -10.64
N GLU A 34 -9.68 3.08 -10.36
CA GLU A 34 -10.14 3.30 -8.99
C GLU A 34 -10.63 1.98 -8.40
N ALA A 35 -10.25 1.73 -7.16
CA ALA A 35 -10.62 0.54 -6.43
C ALA A 35 -10.77 0.85 -4.95
N ARG A 36 -11.62 0.07 -4.28
CA ARG A 36 -11.82 0.20 -2.84
C ARG A 36 -10.68 -0.48 -2.10
N TRP A 37 -10.13 0.17 -1.10
CA TRP A 37 -9.13 -0.46 -0.24
C TRP A 37 -9.84 -1.27 0.82
N GLY A 38 -9.92 -2.56 0.58
CA GLY A 38 -10.59 -3.53 1.42
C GLY A 38 -11.40 -4.50 0.61
N SER A 39 -11.11 -5.79 0.73
CA SER A 39 -11.85 -6.84 0.06
C SER A 39 -13.22 -7.04 0.70
N ASN A 40 -14.11 -7.75 0.02
CA ASN A 40 -15.43 -8.05 0.56
C ASN A 40 -15.27 -8.90 1.83
N PRO A 41 -15.78 -8.42 3.00
CA PRO A 41 -15.64 -9.15 4.25
C PRO A 41 -16.22 -10.57 4.25
N ARG A 42 -17.17 -10.86 3.37
CA ARG A 42 -17.74 -12.20 3.23
C ARG A 42 -16.71 -13.25 2.84
N PHE A 43 -15.66 -12.83 2.12
CA PHE A 43 -14.64 -13.73 1.59
C PHE A 43 -13.33 -13.63 2.35
N SER A 44 -13.28 -12.82 3.40
CA SER A 44 -12.13 -12.81 4.28
C SER A 44 -12.25 -13.98 5.26
N ASP A 45 -11.11 -14.55 5.59
CA ASP A 45 -11.03 -15.67 6.53
C ASP A 45 -10.99 -15.23 8.00
N GLY A 46 -11.59 -14.10 8.31
CA GLY A 46 -11.58 -13.51 9.64
C GLY A 46 -10.36 -12.65 9.93
N THR A 47 -9.44 -12.52 8.97
CA THR A 47 -8.30 -11.61 9.08
C THR A 47 -8.66 -10.23 8.54
N SER A 48 -7.70 -9.30 8.56
CA SER A 48 -7.93 -7.97 8.04
C SER A 48 -8.35 -8.02 6.57
N PHE A 49 -9.43 -7.35 6.24
CA PHE A 49 -9.89 -7.26 4.85
C PHE A 49 -9.11 -6.21 4.05
N ARG A 50 -8.26 -5.41 4.68
CA ARG A 50 -7.43 -4.37 4.03
C ARG A 50 -5.99 -4.81 3.79
N PHE A 51 -5.51 -5.78 4.56
CA PHE A 51 -4.12 -6.23 4.50
C PHE A 51 -4.03 -7.73 4.36
N VAL A 52 -2.94 -8.18 3.75
CA VAL A 52 -2.57 -9.59 3.72
C VAL A 52 -1.07 -9.71 4.00
N ARG A 53 -0.70 -10.67 4.84
CA ARG A 53 0.71 -10.90 5.16
C ARG A 53 1.40 -11.62 4.02
N ALA A 54 2.64 -11.23 3.73
CA ALA A 54 3.44 -11.88 2.70
C ALA A 54 3.85 -13.30 3.11
N GLU A 55 4.17 -13.49 4.39
CA GLU A 55 4.72 -14.74 4.88
C GLU A 55 3.73 -15.91 4.71
N GLY A 56 4.23 -17.00 4.15
CA GLY A 56 3.44 -18.21 3.96
C GLY A 56 2.38 -18.14 2.88
N LYS A 57 2.41 -17.10 2.06
CA LYS A 57 1.42 -16.92 0.98
C LYS A 57 2.10 -16.68 -0.34
N THR A 58 1.41 -17.02 -1.42
CA THR A 58 1.83 -16.73 -2.78
C THR A 58 0.76 -15.89 -3.47
N PHE A 59 1.19 -15.10 -4.44
CA PHE A 59 0.30 -14.19 -5.17
C PHE A 59 0.50 -14.38 -6.68
N PRO A 60 0.03 -15.49 -7.24
CA PRO A 60 0.28 -15.81 -8.65
C PRO A 60 -0.52 -14.94 -9.62
N LYS A 61 -1.59 -14.33 -9.16
CA LYS A 61 -2.54 -13.58 -10.02
C LYS A 61 -2.98 -12.28 -9.36
N GLN A 62 -3.53 -11.39 -10.17
CA GLN A 62 -4.24 -10.20 -9.71
C GLN A 62 -3.35 -9.26 -8.90
N ARG A 63 -2.10 -9.17 -9.27
CA ARG A 63 -1.16 -8.24 -8.66
C ARG A 63 -1.46 -6.83 -9.11
N CYS A 64 -1.27 -5.88 -8.20
CA CYS A 64 -1.38 -4.46 -8.53
C CYS A 64 -0.41 -3.65 -7.68
N LEU A 65 -0.29 -2.38 -8.02
CA LEU A 65 0.58 -1.43 -7.35
C LEU A 65 -0.28 -0.27 -6.85
N VAL A 66 0.02 0.19 -5.66
CA VAL A 66 -0.60 1.41 -5.10
C VAL A 66 0.47 2.49 -5.09
N PRO A 67 0.37 3.51 -5.96
CA PRO A 67 1.39 4.58 -5.97
C PRO A 67 1.29 5.45 -4.72
N ALA A 68 2.43 5.81 -4.17
CA ALA A 68 2.50 6.62 -2.96
C ALA A 68 3.77 7.45 -2.92
N SER A 69 3.66 8.67 -2.40
CA SER A 69 4.83 9.51 -2.08
C SER A 69 5.30 9.28 -0.65
N GLU A 70 4.42 8.80 0.20
CA GLU A 70 4.67 8.52 1.61
C GLU A 70 3.53 7.65 2.15
N PHE A 71 3.73 7.02 3.28
CA PHE A 71 2.63 6.44 4.04
C PHE A 71 2.67 6.96 5.47
N HIS A 72 1.56 6.82 6.18
CA HIS A 72 1.40 7.38 7.52
C HIS A 72 1.24 6.29 8.56
N MET A 73 1.71 6.60 9.78
CA MET A 73 1.53 5.75 10.96
C MET A 73 0.89 6.58 12.06
N THR A 74 -0.01 5.96 12.80
CA THR A 74 -0.60 6.56 13.99
C THR A 74 -0.20 5.75 15.20
N VAL A 75 0.44 6.39 16.18
CA VAL A 75 0.86 5.76 17.43
C VAL A 75 0.36 6.62 18.58
N GLY A 76 -0.67 6.14 19.26
CA GLY A 76 -1.34 6.95 20.28
C GLY A 76 -2.00 8.16 19.66
N ASP A 77 -1.64 9.35 20.13
CA ASP A 77 -2.13 10.63 19.62
C ASP A 77 -1.21 11.28 18.59
N LYS A 78 -0.13 10.59 18.21
CA LYS A 78 0.86 11.12 17.27
C LYS A 78 0.74 10.46 15.92
N GLN A 79 0.99 11.24 14.89
CA GLN A 79 1.04 10.77 13.51
C GLN A 79 2.43 10.99 12.94
N TYR A 80 2.87 10.05 12.12
CA TYR A 80 4.17 10.10 11.47
C TYR A 80 4.00 9.88 9.97
N ARG A 81 4.84 10.52 9.18
CA ARG A 81 4.96 10.22 7.76
C ARG A 81 6.24 9.46 7.51
N VAL A 82 6.16 8.49 6.60
CA VAL A 82 7.30 7.66 6.21
C VAL A 82 7.54 7.87 4.72
N LYS A 83 8.73 8.32 4.37
CA LYS A 83 9.16 8.57 3.00
C LYS A 83 10.42 7.77 2.71
N LEU A 84 10.70 7.54 1.43
CA LEU A 84 12.02 7.04 1.06
C LEU A 84 13.06 8.12 1.31
N ASP A 85 14.25 7.69 1.76
CA ASP A 85 15.37 8.58 2.05
C ASP A 85 15.81 9.39 0.82
N ASP A 86 15.67 8.82 -0.37
CA ASP A 86 16.04 9.49 -1.62
C ASP A 86 14.97 10.47 -2.13
N GLY A 87 13.85 10.59 -1.45
CA GLY A 87 12.77 11.50 -1.82
C GLY A 87 11.91 11.04 -2.98
N ASN A 88 12.17 9.87 -3.56
CA ASN A 88 11.38 9.35 -4.66
C ASN A 88 10.03 8.80 -4.18
N PHE A 89 9.06 8.76 -5.09
CA PHE A 89 7.85 8.00 -4.81
C PHE A 89 8.11 6.50 -5.02
N PHE A 90 7.20 5.70 -4.51
CA PHE A 90 7.28 4.25 -4.55
C PHE A 90 5.88 3.68 -4.76
N TYR A 91 5.80 2.37 -4.75
CA TYR A 91 4.53 1.66 -4.80
C TYR A 91 4.41 0.73 -3.60
N LEU A 92 3.18 0.47 -3.18
CA LEU A 92 2.89 -0.62 -2.26
C LEU A 92 2.43 -1.81 -3.09
N ALA A 93 2.98 -2.99 -2.79
CA ALA A 93 2.53 -4.23 -3.42
C ALA A 93 1.13 -4.56 -2.92
N ALA A 94 0.25 -4.92 -3.83
CA ALA A 94 -1.13 -5.23 -3.49
C ALA A 94 -1.68 -6.29 -4.43
N VAL A 95 -2.83 -6.82 -4.06
CA VAL A 95 -3.61 -7.76 -4.87
C VAL A 95 -5.04 -7.24 -4.97
N TRP A 96 -5.62 -7.38 -6.15
CA TRP A 96 -6.97 -6.88 -6.39
C TRP A 96 -7.95 -8.03 -6.56
N GLU A 97 -9.22 -7.72 -6.37
CA GLU A 97 -10.33 -8.63 -6.57
C GLU A 97 -11.38 -7.96 -7.46
N PRO A 98 -11.98 -8.69 -8.42
CA PRO A 98 -12.97 -8.11 -9.30
C PRO A 98 -14.23 -7.68 -8.53
N ALA A 99 -14.97 -6.76 -9.12
CA ALA A 99 -16.28 -6.38 -8.59
C ALA A 99 -17.20 -7.59 -8.59
N ILE A 100 -17.85 -7.86 -7.47
CA ILE A 100 -18.80 -8.96 -7.31
C ILE A 100 -20.01 -8.43 -6.55
N ALA A 101 -21.20 -8.62 -7.15
CA ALA A 101 -22.46 -8.18 -6.56
C ALA A 101 -22.39 -6.69 -6.16
N GLU A 102 -22.59 -6.37 -4.90
CA GLU A 102 -22.58 -5.01 -4.41
C GLU A 102 -21.19 -4.47 -4.05
N TRP A 103 -20.17 -5.33 -4.08
CA TRP A 103 -18.81 -4.93 -3.72
C TRP A 103 -18.02 -4.56 -4.96
N PRO A 104 -17.48 -3.34 -5.04
CA PRO A 104 -16.76 -2.90 -6.25
C PRO A 104 -15.40 -3.56 -6.36
N LEU A 105 -14.68 -3.28 -7.45
CA LEU A 105 -13.27 -3.61 -7.58
C LEU A 105 -12.55 -3.17 -6.31
N SER A 106 -11.77 -4.05 -5.72
CA SER A 106 -11.13 -3.82 -4.42
C SER A 106 -9.71 -4.36 -4.42
N PHE A 107 -8.94 -3.96 -3.41
CA PHE A 107 -7.58 -4.45 -3.25
C PHE A 107 -7.22 -4.54 -1.77
N ARG A 108 -6.21 -5.36 -1.50
CA ARG A 108 -5.56 -5.45 -0.18
C ARG A 108 -4.08 -5.18 -0.34
N VAL A 109 -3.50 -4.47 0.62
CA VAL A 109 -2.07 -4.19 0.63
C VAL A 109 -1.34 -5.36 1.29
N ILE A 110 -0.28 -5.83 0.65
CA ILE A 110 0.57 -6.88 1.19
C ILE A 110 1.51 -6.24 2.20
N THR A 111 1.65 -6.85 3.38
CA THR A 111 2.52 -6.34 4.43
C THR A 111 3.70 -7.26 4.67
N VAL A 112 4.80 -6.67 5.11
CA VAL A 112 6.01 -7.36 5.55
C VAL A 112 6.37 -6.89 6.96
N ALA A 113 7.26 -7.61 7.63
CA ALA A 113 7.78 -7.17 8.91
C ALA A 113 8.43 -5.80 8.75
N ALA A 114 8.23 -4.93 9.73
CA ALA A 114 8.72 -3.56 9.67
C ALA A 114 10.25 -3.52 9.60
N ASN A 115 10.78 -2.59 8.79
CA ASN A 115 12.20 -2.34 8.75
C ASN A 115 12.65 -1.59 10.03
N PRO A 116 13.97 -1.42 10.27
CA PRO A 116 14.43 -0.82 11.52
C PRO A 116 13.82 0.54 11.86
N GLU A 117 13.63 1.45 10.89
CA GLU A 117 13.06 2.77 11.15
C GLU A 117 11.60 2.68 11.58
N VAL A 118 10.82 1.83 10.92
CA VAL A 118 9.39 1.69 11.17
C VAL A 118 9.11 0.84 12.42
N SER A 119 9.98 -0.12 12.71
CA SER A 119 9.77 -1.06 13.83
C SER A 119 9.73 -0.38 15.20
N ARG A 120 10.22 0.86 15.30
CA ARG A 120 10.11 1.67 16.51
C ARG A 120 8.67 2.07 16.81
N TYR A 121 7.80 2.01 15.82
CA TYR A 121 6.44 2.55 15.90
C TYR A 121 5.38 1.49 15.67
N GLN A 122 5.62 0.54 14.78
CA GLN A 122 4.68 -0.53 14.48
C GLN A 122 5.42 -1.77 13.97
N ASP A 123 4.75 -2.92 14.03
CA ASP A 123 5.39 -4.21 13.73
C ASP A 123 5.47 -4.51 12.24
N ARG A 124 4.63 -3.90 11.43
CA ARG A 124 4.55 -4.21 10.00
C ARG A 124 4.28 -2.96 9.20
N HIS A 125 4.60 -3.00 7.91
CA HIS A 125 4.20 -1.96 6.96
C HIS A 125 3.94 -2.59 5.59
N GLY A 126 3.34 -1.81 4.69
CA GLY A 126 3.14 -2.27 3.33
C GLY A 126 4.45 -2.60 2.63
N ALA A 127 4.46 -3.65 1.84
CA ALA A 127 5.64 -4.05 1.08
C ALA A 127 5.95 -2.99 0.03
N ILE A 128 7.16 -2.46 0.07
CA ILE A 128 7.60 -1.38 -0.82
C ILE A 128 8.12 -1.98 -2.13
N ILE A 129 7.57 -1.50 -3.23
CA ILE A 129 8.07 -1.80 -4.56
C ILE A 129 8.67 -0.52 -5.12
N LEU A 130 9.97 -0.53 -5.39
CA LEU A 130 10.65 0.62 -5.95
C LEU A 130 10.24 0.80 -7.42
N ARG A 131 10.39 2.02 -7.93
CA ARG A 131 9.99 2.32 -9.32
C ARG A 131 10.62 1.35 -10.33
N ARG A 132 11.89 1.01 -10.15
CA ARG A 132 12.59 0.08 -11.05
C ARG A 132 12.09 -1.37 -10.94
N GLN A 133 11.36 -1.71 -9.89
CA GLN A 133 10.87 -3.07 -9.63
C GLN A 133 9.41 -3.25 -10.05
N ARG A 134 8.74 -2.19 -10.49
CA ARG A 134 7.28 -2.22 -10.71
C ARG A 134 6.85 -3.29 -11.72
N MET A 135 7.59 -3.44 -12.80
CA MET A 135 7.23 -4.44 -13.82
C MET A 135 7.55 -5.85 -13.35
N GLN A 136 8.59 -6.03 -12.55
CA GLN A 136 8.90 -7.34 -11.97
C GLN A 136 7.75 -7.84 -11.10
N TRP A 137 7.14 -6.95 -10.34
CA TRP A 137 5.98 -7.32 -9.53
C TRP A 137 4.76 -7.62 -10.39
N LEU A 138 4.41 -6.73 -11.32
CA LEU A 138 3.21 -6.91 -12.15
C LEU A 138 3.30 -8.12 -13.07
N ASP A 139 4.47 -8.43 -13.58
CA ASP A 139 4.66 -9.49 -14.57
C ASP A 139 5.11 -10.82 -13.94
N ASN A 140 5.29 -10.86 -12.62
CA ASN A 140 5.75 -12.06 -11.93
C ASN A 140 7.05 -12.60 -12.55
N SER A 141 7.94 -11.69 -12.93
CA SER A 141 9.18 -12.05 -13.66
C SER A 141 10.33 -12.43 -12.75
N VAL A 142 10.21 -12.20 -11.45
CA VAL A 142 11.18 -12.63 -10.43
C VAL A 142 10.43 -13.29 -9.29
N PRO A 143 11.09 -14.11 -8.46
CA PRO A 143 10.44 -14.70 -7.30
C PRO A 143 9.84 -13.65 -6.36
N GLU A 144 8.69 -13.93 -5.80
CA GLU A 144 8.01 -13.01 -4.88
C GLU A 144 8.91 -12.64 -3.70
N SER A 145 9.71 -13.59 -3.21
CA SER A 145 10.60 -13.35 -2.09
C SER A 145 11.66 -12.30 -2.38
N ASP A 146 11.99 -12.06 -3.63
CA ASP A 146 12.96 -11.03 -4.01
C ASP A 146 12.35 -9.62 -3.94
N LEU A 147 11.03 -9.52 -3.97
CA LEU A 147 10.31 -8.24 -3.96
C LEU A 147 9.62 -7.97 -2.64
N LEU A 148 9.13 -9.01 -1.98
CA LEU A 148 8.40 -8.88 -0.72
C LEU A 148 9.34 -9.05 0.47
N GLU A 149 10.37 -8.22 0.51
CA GLU A 149 11.37 -8.24 1.57
C GLU A 149 11.20 -7.04 2.48
N THR A 150 11.56 -7.22 3.75
CA THR A 150 11.70 -6.08 4.66
C THR A 150 12.86 -5.22 4.18
N PRO A 151 12.64 -3.92 3.92
CA PRO A 151 13.71 -3.05 3.47
C PRO A 151 14.82 -2.93 4.54
N PRO A 152 16.07 -2.71 4.11
CA PRO A 152 17.17 -2.54 5.06
C PRO A 152 17.06 -1.22 5.82
N ALA A 153 17.86 -1.08 6.87
CA ALA A 153 18.00 0.18 7.59
C ALA A 153 18.40 1.31 6.62
N ARG A 154 17.99 2.52 6.93
CA ARG A 154 18.25 3.74 6.14
C ARG A 154 17.48 3.80 4.82
N THR A 155 16.44 2.99 4.69
CA THR A 155 15.53 3.09 3.55
C THR A 155 14.59 4.27 3.71
N PHE A 156 14.12 4.52 4.93
CA PHE A 156 13.09 5.51 5.19
C PHE A 156 13.56 6.66 6.05
N ILE A 157 12.90 7.81 5.84
CA ILE A 157 12.90 8.93 6.79
C ILE A 157 11.52 8.92 7.44
N VAL A 158 11.49 8.96 8.77
CA VAL A 158 10.26 9.02 9.56
C VAL A 158 10.20 10.38 10.24
N GLU A 159 9.12 11.12 9.97
CA GLU A 159 8.92 12.46 10.52
C GLU A 159 7.58 12.54 11.24
N GLU A 160 7.56 13.15 12.42
CA GLU A 160 6.30 13.42 13.10
C GLU A 160 5.53 14.49 12.33
N ILE A 161 4.25 14.26 12.12
CA ILE A 161 3.37 15.24 11.48
C ILE A 161 2.90 16.21 12.56
N THR A 162 3.41 17.46 12.48
CA THR A 162 3.05 18.50 13.45
C THR A 162 1.80 19.22 12.97
N ARG A 163 0.77 19.25 13.82
CA ARG A 163 -0.42 20.04 13.55
C ARG A 163 -0.12 21.51 13.80
N GLY A 164 -0.45 22.35 12.83
CA GLY A 164 -0.35 23.79 13.00
C GLY A 164 -1.38 24.32 13.99
N PRO A 165 -1.18 25.54 14.54
CA PRO A 165 -2.11 26.13 15.52
C PRO A 165 -3.55 26.17 15.05
N ARG A 166 -3.77 26.44 13.78
CA ARG A 166 -5.12 26.49 13.19
C ARG A 166 -5.82 25.13 13.24
N GLN A 167 -5.08 24.06 12.97
CA GLN A 167 -5.65 22.71 13.03
C GLN A 167 -5.98 22.30 14.46
N LYS A 168 -5.15 22.71 15.43
CA LYS A 168 -5.43 22.45 16.84
C LYS A 168 -6.71 23.17 17.28
N ALA A 169 -6.91 24.41 16.84
CA ALA A 169 -8.12 25.14 17.16
C ALA A 169 -9.37 24.49 16.58
N LEU A 170 -9.27 23.92 15.37
CA LEU A 170 -10.40 23.23 14.74
C LEU A 170 -10.66 21.85 15.35
N ALA A 171 -9.69 21.26 16.00
CA ALA A 171 -9.83 19.97 16.65
C ALA A 171 -10.53 20.07 18.01
N LEU A 172 -10.69 21.27 18.53
CA LEU A 172 -11.42 21.51 19.77
C LEU A 172 -12.91 21.70 19.47
#